data_aca44656184acd3663ad14a385466218
#
_entry.id   aca44656184acd3663ad14a385466218
#
_cell.length_a   1.000
_cell.length_b   1.000
_cell.length_c   1.000
_cell.angle_alpha   90.00
_cell.angle_beta   90.00
_cell.angle_gamma   90.00
#
_symmetry.space_group_name_H-M   'P 1'
#
loop_
_entity.id
_entity.type
_entity.pdbx_description
1 polymer ?
#
loop_
_entity_poly.entity_id
_entity_poly.type
_entity_poly.pdbx_seq_one_letter_code
_entity_poly.pdbx_strand_id
1 'polypeptide(L)'
;AIVLKLKEIFDNSDQNIGVYYTRTDDSNPTFDQRVQLANKSDADLFISIHNNSTRSGRMSGTSGTQVMYDETSEASRQFAQICLEEVTGRIGSRDKGLVEGDSIYIIRTSEVPVALIEVGFMTNKDELEKLNSDAYQRETAEGVYQAVLRAFEEGY
;
A
#
# COMPACT_ATOMS: atom_id res chain seq x y z
N ALA A 1 -8.15 -6.33 -6.72
CA ALA A 1 -7.33 -7.43 -7.24
C ALA A 1 -6.09 -7.67 -6.35
N ILE A 2 -5.15 -6.70 -6.18
CA ILE A 2 -3.91 -6.88 -5.39
C ILE A 2 -4.21 -7.34 -3.96
N VAL A 3 -5.13 -6.71 -3.25
CA VAL A 3 -5.50 -7.08 -1.86
C VAL A 3 -6.02 -8.52 -1.76
N LEU A 4 -6.75 -9.02 -2.76
CA LEU A 4 -7.23 -10.42 -2.76
C LEU A 4 -6.07 -11.41 -2.91
N LYS A 5 -5.06 -11.07 -3.71
CA LYS A 5 -3.84 -11.87 -3.84
C LYS A 5 -2.99 -11.83 -2.57
N LEU A 6 -2.89 -10.65 -1.95
CA LEU A 6 -2.24 -10.48 -0.66
C LEU A 6 -2.92 -11.32 0.43
N LYS A 7 -4.27 -11.32 0.43
CA LYS A 7 -5.04 -12.18 1.34
C LYS A 7 -4.70 -13.66 1.14
N GLU A 8 -4.67 -14.13 -0.12
CA GLU A 8 -4.29 -15.52 -0.43
C GLU A 8 -2.89 -15.85 0.08
N ILE A 9 -1.92 -14.91 -0.03
CA ILE A 9 -0.56 -15.12 0.47
C ILE A 9 -0.56 -15.26 1.99
N PHE A 10 -1.23 -14.36 2.73
CA PHE A 10 -1.31 -14.44 4.18
C PHE A 10 -2.06 -15.70 4.65
N ASP A 11 -3.17 -16.07 4.00
CA ASP A 11 -3.95 -17.26 4.35
C ASP A 11 -3.16 -18.57 4.19
N ASN A 12 -2.15 -18.60 3.30
CA ASN A 12 -1.27 -19.75 3.06
C ASN A 12 0.09 -19.61 3.74
N SER A 13 0.34 -18.56 4.50
CA SER A 13 1.58 -18.30 5.20
C SER A 13 1.62 -19.02 6.56
N ASP A 14 2.80 -19.48 6.95
CA ASP A 14 3.06 -20.04 8.30
C ASP A 14 3.34 -18.92 9.34
N GLN A 15 3.27 -17.65 8.94
CA GLN A 15 3.50 -16.52 9.83
C GLN A 15 2.29 -16.29 10.76
N ASN A 16 2.56 -16.04 12.04
CA ASN A 16 1.53 -15.70 13.01
C ASN A 16 1.17 -14.21 12.94
N ILE A 17 0.60 -13.78 11.81
CA ILE A 17 0.18 -12.40 11.56
C ILE A 17 -1.33 -12.37 11.31
N GLY A 18 -2.06 -11.65 12.16
CA GLY A 18 -3.48 -11.36 11.97
C GLY A 18 -3.67 -10.24 10.94
N VAL A 19 -4.61 -10.39 10.02
CA VAL A 19 -4.87 -9.38 8.99
C VAL A 19 -6.35 -9.00 8.96
N TYR A 20 -6.62 -7.71 9.12
CA TYR A 20 -7.93 -7.09 8.95
C TYR A 20 -8.05 -6.49 7.55
N TYR A 21 -9.13 -6.82 6.85
CA TYR A 21 -9.39 -6.27 5.51
C TYR A 21 -10.56 -5.30 5.58
N THR A 22 -10.37 -4.07 5.08
CA THR A 22 -11.46 -3.09 5.03
C THR A 22 -12.55 -3.50 4.03
N ARG A 23 -12.18 -4.25 3.00
CA ARG A 23 -13.10 -4.91 2.05
C ARG A 23 -12.39 -6.02 1.29
N THR A 24 -13.15 -7.05 0.92
CA THR A 24 -12.72 -8.16 0.04
C THR A 24 -13.67 -8.37 -1.15
N ASP A 25 -14.63 -7.50 -1.31
CA ASP A 25 -15.65 -7.49 -2.35
C ASP A 25 -15.86 -6.07 -2.92
N ASP A 26 -16.92 -5.83 -3.66
CA ASP A 26 -17.26 -4.52 -4.25
C ASP A 26 -17.92 -3.54 -3.26
N SER A 27 -17.95 -3.87 -1.95
CA SER A 27 -18.37 -2.92 -0.93
C SER A 27 -17.49 -1.67 -0.93
N ASN A 28 -18.05 -0.54 -0.52
CA ASN A 28 -17.32 0.72 -0.48
C ASN A 28 -17.42 1.36 0.92
N PRO A 29 -16.70 0.84 1.92
CA PRO A 29 -16.66 1.45 3.24
C PRO A 29 -16.12 2.88 3.15
N THR A 30 -16.67 3.76 3.97
CA THR A 30 -16.21 5.14 4.06
C THR A 30 -14.77 5.23 4.55
N PHE A 31 -14.10 6.35 4.33
CA PHE A 31 -12.74 6.55 4.86
C PHE A 31 -12.70 6.43 6.38
N ASP A 32 -13.72 6.95 7.07
CA ASP A 32 -13.85 6.80 8.52
C ASP A 32 -13.96 5.32 8.93
N GLN A 33 -14.80 4.53 8.29
CA GLN A 33 -14.93 3.09 8.58
C GLN A 33 -13.59 2.34 8.37
N ARG A 34 -12.80 2.72 7.37
CA ARG A 34 -11.48 2.12 7.13
C ARG A 34 -10.50 2.43 8.25
N VAL A 35 -10.44 3.70 8.66
CA VAL A 35 -9.56 4.15 9.76
C VAL A 35 -10.02 3.56 11.09
N GLN A 36 -11.33 3.55 11.36
CA GLN A 36 -11.87 2.99 12.60
C GLN A 36 -11.56 1.48 12.74
N LEU A 37 -11.49 0.75 11.63
CA LEU A 37 -11.06 -0.65 11.67
C LEU A 37 -9.61 -0.75 12.17
N ALA A 38 -8.70 0.06 11.69
CA ALA A 38 -7.30 0.08 12.16
C ALA A 38 -7.20 0.57 13.62
N ASN A 39 -7.80 1.74 13.94
CA ASN A 39 -7.64 2.39 15.24
C ASN A 39 -8.34 1.67 16.39
N LYS A 40 -9.40 0.87 16.13
CA LYS A 40 -10.16 0.13 17.14
C LYS A 40 -9.84 -1.36 17.22
N SER A 41 -9.05 -1.88 16.28
CA SER A 41 -8.50 -3.23 16.35
C SER A 41 -7.17 -3.22 17.12
N ASP A 42 -6.56 -4.37 17.22
CA ASP A 42 -5.20 -4.56 17.73
C ASP A 42 -4.17 -4.53 16.59
N ALA A 43 -4.45 -3.79 15.51
CA ALA A 43 -3.54 -3.67 14.39
C ALA A 43 -2.31 -2.84 14.76
N ASP A 44 -1.13 -3.34 14.42
CA ASP A 44 0.15 -2.63 14.61
C ASP A 44 0.47 -1.71 13.44
N LEU A 45 -0.02 -2.02 12.23
CA LEU A 45 0.27 -1.34 10.98
C LEU A 45 -0.99 -1.15 10.14
N PHE A 46 -1.06 -0.06 9.37
CA PHE A 46 -2.12 0.19 8.40
C PHE A 46 -1.55 0.40 7.00
N ILE A 47 -1.95 -0.44 6.03
CA ILE A 47 -1.57 -0.32 4.63
C ILE A 47 -2.79 0.00 3.77
N SER A 48 -2.65 1.01 2.90
CA SER A 48 -3.62 1.32 1.85
C SER A 48 -2.96 1.15 0.48
N ILE A 49 -3.59 0.39 -0.43
CA ILE A 49 -3.03 0.09 -1.75
C ILE A 49 -3.87 0.77 -2.82
N HIS A 50 -3.22 1.61 -3.61
CA HIS A 50 -3.82 2.45 -4.64
C HIS A 50 -3.05 2.40 -5.96
N ASN A 51 -3.68 2.91 -7.01
CA ASN A 51 -3.05 3.22 -8.29
C ASN A 51 -3.20 4.72 -8.55
N ASN A 52 -2.08 5.35 -8.86
CA ASN A 52 -1.97 6.78 -9.04
C ASN A 52 -2.53 7.25 -10.40
N SER A 53 -2.73 8.53 -10.50
CA SER A 53 -3.01 9.22 -11.77
C SER A 53 -2.39 10.61 -11.77
N THR A 54 -2.09 11.15 -12.94
CA THR A 54 -1.74 12.56 -13.05
C THR A 54 -2.96 13.43 -12.73
N ARG A 55 -2.72 14.62 -12.17
CA ARG A 55 -3.80 15.56 -11.80
C ARG A 55 -4.75 15.89 -12.96
N SER A 56 -4.24 15.89 -14.18
CA SER A 56 -5.06 16.15 -15.37
C SER A 56 -5.91 14.96 -15.81
N GLY A 57 -5.63 13.76 -15.31
CA GLY A 57 -6.22 12.51 -15.78
C GLY A 57 -5.82 12.11 -17.21
N ARG A 58 -4.97 12.90 -17.86
CA ARG A 58 -4.53 12.63 -19.24
C ARG A 58 -3.34 11.69 -19.26
N MET A 59 -3.25 10.88 -20.31
CA MET A 59 -2.09 10.02 -20.54
C MET A 59 -0.80 10.83 -20.57
N SER A 60 0.24 10.33 -19.92
CA SER A 60 1.52 11.00 -19.76
C SER A 60 2.67 9.99 -19.63
N GLY A 61 3.91 10.47 -19.69
CA GLY A 61 5.10 9.67 -19.40
C GLY A 61 5.42 9.53 -17.90
N THR A 62 4.59 10.09 -17.01
CA THR A 62 4.81 9.97 -15.55
C THR A 62 4.64 8.53 -15.12
N SER A 63 5.63 8.00 -14.39
CA SER A 63 5.68 6.59 -13.98
C SER A 63 6.37 6.43 -12.63
N GLY A 64 6.20 5.28 -12.01
CA GLY A 64 6.89 4.84 -10.81
C GLY A 64 5.98 4.67 -9.60
N THR A 65 6.50 3.95 -8.63
CA THR A 65 5.84 3.70 -7.34
C THR A 65 6.23 4.79 -6.35
N GLN A 66 5.28 5.31 -5.61
CA GLN A 66 5.52 6.21 -4.48
C GLN A 66 4.70 5.75 -3.28
N VAL A 67 5.15 6.10 -2.09
CA VAL A 67 4.42 5.77 -0.86
C VAL A 67 4.19 7.04 -0.05
N MET A 68 2.94 7.23 0.37
CA MET A 68 2.54 8.35 1.21
C MET A 68 2.50 7.92 2.68
N TYR A 69 2.85 8.84 3.57
CA TYR A 69 2.96 8.61 5.00
C TYR A 69 2.47 9.84 5.81
N ASP A 70 2.28 9.67 7.11
CA ASP A 70 1.98 10.75 8.05
C ASP A 70 3.29 11.48 8.40
N GLU A 71 3.41 12.77 8.02
CA GLU A 71 4.60 13.60 8.26
C GLU A 71 4.93 13.77 9.73
N THR A 72 3.94 13.64 10.62
CA THR A 72 4.11 13.78 12.06
C THR A 72 4.58 12.50 12.75
N SER A 73 4.61 11.37 12.03
CA SER A 73 4.96 10.04 12.54
C SER A 73 6.24 9.49 11.89
N GLU A 74 7.33 9.47 12.65
CA GLU A 74 8.58 8.85 12.18
C GLU A 74 8.38 7.34 11.93
N ALA A 75 7.54 6.66 12.72
CA ALA A 75 7.19 5.26 12.49
C ALA A 75 6.47 5.05 11.15
N SER A 76 5.51 5.93 10.80
CA SER A 76 4.87 5.89 9.48
C SER A 76 5.87 6.13 8.35
N ARG A 77 6.80 7.06 8.53
CA ARG A 77 7.82 7.36 7.54
C ARG A 77 8.75 6.17 7.28
N GLN A 78 9.24 5.54 8.34
CA GLN A 78 10.10 4.36 8.23
C GLN A 78 9.36 3.17 7.63
N PHE A 79 8.12 2.94 8.05
CA PHE A 79 7.28 1.89 7.48
C PHE A 79 6.99 2.13 5.99
N ALA A 80 6.70 3.37 5.60
CA ALA A 80 6.54 3.73 4.19
C ALA A 80 7.81 3.50 3.36
N GLN A 81 8.99 3.73 3.95
CA GLN A 81 10.28 3.44 3.30
C GLN A 81 10.44 1.93 3.06
N ILE A 82 10.14 1.09 4.05
CA ILE A 82 10.14 -0.36 3.91
C ILE A 82 9.19 -0.79 2.78
N CYS A 83 7.95 -0.28 2.77
CA CYS A 83 6.98 -0.58 1.71
C CYS A 83 7.49 -0.18 0.32
N LEU A 84 8.10 0.99 0.19
CA LEU A 84 8.65 1.47 -1.06
C LEU A 84 9.76 0.56 -1.59
N GLU A 85 10.72 0.21 -0.74
CA GLU A 85 11.86 -0.65 -1.09
C GLU A 85 11.42 -2.06 -1.51
N GLU A 86 10.59 -2.72 -0.70
CA GLU A 86 10.15 -4.09 -0.96
C GLU A 86 9.26 -4.16 -2.21
N VAL A 87 8.32 -3.23 -2.38
CA VAL A 87 7.44 -3.23 -3.54
C VAL A 87 8.23 -2.89 -4.81
N THR A 88 9.03 -1.82 -4.83
CA THR A 88 9.79 -1.45 -6.04
C THR A 88 10.82 -2.49 -6.42
N GLY A 89 11.50 -3.08 -5.43
CA GLY A 89 12.45 -4.17 -5.64
C GLY A 89 11.80 -5.41 -6.25
N ARG A 90 10.58 -5.72 -5.83
CA ARG A 90 9.85 -6.90 -6.32
C ARG A 90 9.29 -6.73 -7.73
N ILE A 91 8.64 -5.59 -8.01
CA ILE A 91 7.99 -5.36 -9.32
C ILE A 91 8.88 -4.67 -10.35
N GLY A 92 10.10 -4.29 -9.97
CA GLY A 92 11.03 -3.60 -10.87
C GLY A 92 10.51 -2.23 -11.34
N SER A 93 9.67 -1.56 -10.55
CA SER A 93 9.17 -0.23 -10.86
C SER A 93 10.20 0.84 -10.49
N ARG A 94 10.08 2.01 -11.13
CA ARG A 94 10.87 3.17 -10.74
C ARG A 94 10.47 3.62 -9.33
N ASP A 95 11.45 3.74 -8.44
CA ASP A 95 11.28 4.42 -7.16
C ASP A 95 11.03 5.91 -7.39
N LYS A 96 9.85 6.39 -6.98
CA LYS A 96 9.43 7.78 -7.07
C LYS A 96 9.46 8.49 -5.72
N GLY A 97 9.88 7.80 -4.67
CA GLY A 97 10.11 8.32 -3.34
C GLY A 97 8.89 8.33 -2.41
N LEU A 98 9.14 8.85 -1.22
CA LEU A 98 8.13 9.10 -0.21
C LEU A 98 7.44 10.44 -0.42
N VAL A 99 6.17 10.54 -0.04
CA VAL A 99 5.36 11.76 -0.13
C VAL A 99 4.57 11.95 1.16
N GLU A 100 4.57 13.16 1.69
CA GLU A 100 3.72 13.54 2.82
C GLU A 100 2.24 13.46 2.41
N GLY A 101 1.45 12.75 3.21
CA GLY A 101 0.08 12.39 2.87
C GLY A 101 -0.99 13.03 3.75
N ASP A 102 -0.68 14.08 4.52
CA ASP A 102 -1.56 14.65 5.54
C ASP A 102 -2.85 15.29 5.00
N SER A 103 -2.89 15.58 3.70
CA SER A 103 -4.13 15.95 3.03
C SER A 103 -5.12 14.78 2.88
N ILE A 104 -4.65 13.53 3.05
CA ILE A 104 -5.44 12.31 2.90
C ILE A 104 -6.00 11.89 4.26
N TYR A 105 -7.32 11.78 4.33
CA TYR A 105 -8.04 11.51 5.58
C TYR A 105 -7.49 10.30 6.34
N ILE A 106 -7.31 9.16 5.67
CA ILE A 106 -6.87 7.93 6.33
C ILE A 106 -5.43 8.02 6.89
N ILE A 107 -4.59 8.83 6.29
CA ILE A 107 -3.21 9.05 6.76
C ILE A 107 -3.21 9.90 8.02
N ARG A 108 -3.79 11.10 7.96
CA ARG A 108 -3.76 12.04 9.10
C ARG A 108 -4.60 11.61 10.31
N THR A 109 -5.49 10.62 10.18
CA THR A 109 -6.35 10.15 11.28
C THR A 109 -6.03 8.74 11.75
N SER A 110 -5.01 8.11 11.18
CA SER A 110 -4.49 6.82 11.68
C SER A 110 -3.78 7.01 13.01
N GLU A 111 -4.09 6.15 13.98
CA GLU A 111 -3.42 6.09 15.29
C GLU A 111 -2.29 5.06 15.30
N VAL A 112 -2.13 4.31 14.20
CA VAL A 112 -1.05 3.35 14.00
C VAL A 112 -0.20 3.76 12.80
N PRO A 113 1.07 3.32 12.69
CA PRO A 113 1.91 3.59 11.54
C PRO A 113 1.21 3.25 10.23
N VAL A 114 1.15 4.21 9.30
CA VAL A 114 0.37 4.10 8.07
C VAL A 114 1.22 4.33 6.83
N ALA A 115 1.02 3.48 5.82
CA ALA A 115 1.61 3.63 4.49
C ALA A 115 0.52 3.52 3.41
N LEU A 116 0.43 4.50 2.51
CA LEU A 116 -0.42 4.43 1.33
C LEU A 116 0.47 4.25 0.10
N ILE A 117 0.38 3.07 -0.51
CA ILE A 117 1.21 2.66 -1.63
C ILE A 117 0.48 3.00 -2.93
N GLU A 118 1.06 3.90 -3.71
CA GLU A 118 0.67 4.19 -5.09
C GLU A 118 1.54 3.34 -6.02
N VAL A 119 1.02 2.19 -6.44
CA VAL A 119 1.78 1.13 -7.15
C VAL A 119 2.31 1.61 -8.50
N GLY A 120 1.54 2.42 -9.22
CA GLY A 120 1.91 2.97 -10.51
C GLY A 120 0.84 3.90 -11.06
N PHE A 121 1.09 4.55 -12.18
CA PHE A 121 0.20 5.55 -12.78
C PHE A 121 -0.73 4.92 -13.81
N MET A 122 -2.03 4.93 -13.56
CA MET A 122 -3.06 4.53 -14.54
C MET A 122 -3.06 5.42 -15.79
N THR A 123 -2.48 6.61 -15.70
CA THR A 123 -2.30 7.57 -16.80
C THR A 123 -1.00 7.35 -17.59
N ASN A 124 -0.23 6.31 -17.29
CA ASN A 124 0.88 5.84 -18.09
C ASN A 124 0.48 4.53 -18.78
N LYS A 125 0.64 4.46 -20.11
CA LYS A 125 0.17 3.31 -20.89
C LYS A 125 0.83 2.00 -20.47
N ASP A 126 2.15 2.01 -20.32
CA ASP A 126 2.93 0.81 -19.99
C ASP A 126 2.63 0.33 -18.55
N GLU A 127 2.48 1.27 -17.62
CA GLU A 127 2.10 0.93 -16.25
C GLU A 127 0.64 0.44 -16.16
N LEU A 128 -0.27 1.04 -16.91
CA LEU A 128 -1.67 0.58 -16.96
C LEU A 128 -1.76 -0.87 -17.47
N GLU A 129 -0.99 -1.24 -18.49
CA GLU A 129 -0.91 -2.62 -18.97
C GLU A 129 -0.37 -3.56 -17.88
N LYS A 130 0.68 -3.19 -17.17
CA LYS A 130 1.23 -3.95 -16.04
C LYS A 130 0.22 -4.08 -14.90
N LEU A 131 -0.39 -2.96 -14.46
CA LEU A 131 -1.38 -2.93 -13.38
C LEU A 131 -2.60 -3.83 -13.66
N ASN A 132 -2.92 -4.05 -14.94
CA ASN A 132 -3.99 -4.96 -15.37
C ASN A 132 -3.53 -6.42 -15.50
N SER A 133 -2.24 -6.72 -15.39
CA SER A 133 -1.75 -8.10 -15.51
C SER A 133 -1.82 -8.83 -14.17
N ASP A 134 -2.25 -10.08 -14.22
CA ASP A 134 -2.35 -10.95 -13.04
C ASP A 134 -1.00 -11.16 -12.36
N ALA A 135 0.03 -11.38 -13.16
CA ALA A 135 1.39 -11.59 -12.67
C ALA A 135 1.93 -10.36 -11.91
N TYR A 136 1.77 -9.15 -12.47
CA TYR A 136 2.24 -7.92 -11.83
C TYR A 136 1.49 -7.62 -10.52
N GLN A 137 0.18 -7.89 -10.50
CA GLN A 137 -0.63 -7.76 -9.28
C GLN A 137 -0.17 -8.75 -8.19
N ARG A 138 0.22 -9.99 -8.58
CA ARG A 138 0.74 -10.99 -7.63
C ARG A 138 2.11 -10.56 -7.10
N GLU A 139 3.02 -10.13 -7.97
CA GLU A 139 4.34 -9.64 -7.55
C GLU A 139 4.21 -8.40 -6.64
N THR A 140 3.25 -7.52 -6.91
CA THR A 140 2.95 -6.39 -6.02
C THR A 140 2.49 -6.88 -4.64
N ALA A 141 1.57 -7.84 -4.59
CA ALA A 141 1.10 -8.43 -3.34
C ALA A 141 2.23 -9.10 -2.55
N GLU A 142 3.13 -9.82 -3.23
CA GLU A 142 4.34 -10.40 -2.62
C GLU A 142 5.27 -9.32 -2.04
N GLY A 143 5.46 -8.20 -2.76
CA GLY A 143 6.26 -7.08 -2.25
C GLY A 143 5.65 -6.47 -0.98
N VAL A 144 4.32 -6.29 -0.94
CA VAL A 144 3.62 -5.82 0.27
C VAL A 144 3.74 -6.83 1.41
N TYR A 145 3.62 -8.13 1.13
CA TYR A 145 3.80 -9.18 2.12
C TYR A 145 5.22 -9.14 2.73
N GLN A 146 6.26 -9.03 1.91
CA GLN A 146 7.65 -8.91 2.40
C GLN A 146 7.85 -7.64 3.22
N ALA A 147 7.22 -6.52 2.83
CA ALA A 147 7.26 -5.28 3.61
C ALA A 147 6.68 -5.46 5.01
N VAL A 148 5.57 -6.19 5.15
CA VAL A 148 4.98 -6.49 6.47
C VAL A 148 5.91 -7.37 7.30
N LEU A 149 6.48 -8.44 6.72
CA LEU A 149 7.42 -9.31 7.44
C LEU A 149 8.62 -8.52 7.94
N ARG A 150 9.24 -7.74 7.06
CA ARG A 150 10.39 -6.91 7.40
C ARG A 150 10.06 -5.88 8.48
N ALA A 151 8.90 -5.24 8.40
CA ALA A 151 8.47 -4.28 9.42
C ALA A 151 8.42 -4.94 10.81
N PHE A 152 7.82 -6.11 10.95
CA PHE A 152 7.79 -6.84 12.23
C PHE A 152 9.17 -7.32 12.67
N GLU A 153 10.06 -7.71 11.76
CA GLU A 153 11.46 -8.05 12.08
C GLU A 153 12.22 -6.84 12.61
N GLU A 154 11.93 -5.63 12.13
CA GLU A 154 12.53 -4.37 12.57
C GLU A 154 11.89 -3.80 13.84
N GLY A 155 10.83 -4.42 14.38
CA GLY A 155 10.25 -4.11 15.68
C GLY A 155 8.98 -3.26 15.69
N TYR A 156 8.22 -3.31 14.62
CA TYR A 156 6.87 -2.73 14.52
C TYR A 156 5.81 -3.65 15.10
#